data_447e86157ecefc98f61c4a68302ea7cf
#
_entry.id   447e86157ecefc98f61c4a68302ea7cf
#
_cell.length_a   1.000
_cell.length_b   1.000
_cell.length_c   1.000
_cell.angle_alpha   90.00
_cell.angle_beta   90.00
_cell.angle_gamma   90.00
#
_symmetry.space_group_name_H-M   'P 1'
#
loop_
_entity.id
_entity.type
_entity.pdbx_description
1 polymer ?
#
loop_
_entity_poly.entity_id
_entity_poly.type
_entity_poly.pdbx_seq_one_letter_code
_entity_poly.pdbx_strand_id
1 'polypeptide(L)'
;MNETKLQRDFQRIGARVSITRSPAGFSLDVRRDRAGSTFALSVGSADIPISVLDVQARQRHLVLQQGSHTFLCGHDERDWFAAAVPNTEGVTSVRGAMEALKPPAVRLAQTQKRVKRQRRNRRRNAAFIRQGE
;
A
#
# COMPACT_ATOMS: atom_id res chain seq x y z
N MET A 1 -8.04 -4.60 17.15
CA MET A 1 -8.04 -4.69 15.69
C MET A 1 -9.21 -5.55 15.22
N ASN A 2 -9.89 -5.14 14.19
CA ASN A 2 -10.98 -5.93 13.61
C ASN A 2 -10.49 -6.69 12.37
N GLU A 3 -10.18 -7.97 12.54
CA GLU A 3 -9.65 -8.80 11.46
C GLU A 3 -10.64 -8.96 10.31
N THR A 4 -11.94 -9.11 10.64
CA THR A 4 -12.99 -9.25 9.62
C THR A 4 -13.07 -8.00 8.74
N LYS A 5 -12.96 -6.83 9.34
CA LYS A 5 -12.97 -5.57 8.59
C LYS A 5 -11.75 -5.44 7.69
N LEU A 6 -10.57 -5.80 8.19
CA LEU A 6 -9.34 -5.80 7.40
C LEU A 6 -9.46 -6.73 6.20
N GLN A 7 -9.93 -7.96 6.41
CA GLN A 7 -10.13 -8.90 5.31
C GLN A 7 -11.11 -8.37 4.28
N ARG A 8 -12.18 -7.74 4.73
CA ARG A 8 -13.19 -7.15 3.85
C ARG A 8 -12.61 -6.02 3.01
N ASP A 9 -11.80 -5.14 3.61
CA ASP A 9 -11.19 -4.03 2.90
C ASP A 9 -10.20 -4.53 1.83
N PHE A 10 -9.40 -5.55 2.15
CA PHE A 10 -8.53 -6.16 1.15
C PHE A 10 -9.34 -6.83 0.04
N GLN A 11 -10.45 -7.48 0.36
CA GLN A 11 -11.32 -8.09 -0.65
C GLN A 11 -11.90 -7.04 -1.60
N ARG A 12 -12.15 -5.83 -1.13
CA ARG A 12 -12.68 -4.75 -1.96
C ARG A 12 -11.72 -4.37 -3.10
N ILE A 13 -10.44 -4.55 -2.90
CA ILE A 13 -9.44 -4.31 -3.96
C ILE A 13 -9.08 -5.61 -4.71
N GLY A 14 -9.74 -6.71 -4.39
CA GLY A 14 -9.50 -8.00 -5.03
C GLY A 14 -8.33 -8.78 -4.45
N ALA A 15 -7.85 -8.40 -3.26
CA ALA A 15 -6.69 -9.01 -2.64
C ALA A 15 -7.08 -10.03 -1.58
N ARG A 16 -6.17 -10.97 -1.32
CA ARG A 16 -6.24 -11.88 -0.19
C ARG A 16 -5.29 -11.40 0.89
N VAL A 17 -5.68 -11.56 2.15
CA VAL A 17 -4.84 -11.23 3.29
C VAL A 17 -4.87 -12.36 4.31
N SER A 18 -3.69 -12.73 4.80
CA SER A 18 -3.53 -13.67 5.89
C SER A 18 -3.05 -12.91 7.12
N ILE A 19 -3.80 -13.00 8.21
CA ILE A 19 -3.49 -12.27 9.43
C ILE A 19 -3.04 -13.28 10.49
N THR A 20 -1.84 -13.08 11.02
CA THR A 20 -1.27 -13.93 12.07
C THR A 20 -0.82 -13.07 13.24
N ARG A 21 -0.70 -13.69 14.41
CA ARG A 21 -0.15 -13.05 15.60
C ARG A 21 1.23 -13.58 15.86
N SER A 22 2.17 -12.69 16.17
CA SER A 22 3.55 -13.04 16.39
C SER A 22 4.18 -12.15 17.46
N PRO A 23 4.93 -12.71 18.39
CA PRO A 23 5.65 -11.90 19.38
C PRO A 23 6.75 -11.04 18.76
N ALA A 24 7.13 -11.31 17.52
CA ALA A 24 8.11 -10.49 16.80
C ALA A 24 7.57 -9.09 16.42
N GLY A 25 6.26 -8.87 16.53
CA GLY A 25 5.66 -7.58 16.27
C GLY A 25 5.00 -7.48 14.89
N PHE A 26 4.77 -6.26 14.45
CA PHE A 26 4.09 -5.98 13.19
C PHE A 26 5.00 -6.24 11.99
N SER A 27 4.45 -6.89 10.98
CA SER A 27 5.06 -6.96 9.66
C SER A 27 3.98 -7.01 8.58
N LEU A 28 4.28 -6.48 7.42
CA LEU A 28 3.39 -6.52 6.27
C LEU A 28 4.24 -6.87 5.05
N ASP A 29 3.84 -7.94 4.38
CA ASP A 29 4.60 -8.47 3.25
C ASP A 29 3.65 -9.08 2.23
N VAL A 30 4.16 -9.38 1.05
CA VAL A 30 3.41 -10.10 0.02
C VAL A 30 4.09 -11.44 -0.20
N ARG A 31 3.34 -12.53 0.01
CA ARG A 31 3.83 -13.88 -0.24
C ARG A 31 3.24 -14.43 -1.51
N ARG A 32 4.07 -15.05 -2.30
CA ARG A 32 3.66 -15.66 -3.56
C ARG A 32 3.69 -17.19 -3.42
N ASP A 33 2.60 -17.84 -3.80
CA ASP A 33 2.51 -19.29 -3.85
C ASP A 33 1.84 -19.73 -5.15
N ARG A 34 1.52 -21.03 -5.28
CA ARG A 34 0.88 -21.57 -6.51
C ARG A 34 -0.49 -20.95 -6.79
N ALA A 35 -1.20 -20.57 -5.75
CA ALA A 35 -2.53 -19.96 -5.89
C ALA A 35 -2.48 -18.46 -6.18
N GLY A 36 -1.29 -17.84 -6.17
CA GLY A 36 -1.08 -16.42 -6.40
C GLY A 36 -0.48 -15.73 -5.21
N SER A 37 -0.62 -14.40 -5.15
CA SER A 37 -0.05 -13.59 -4.09
C SER A 37 -1.06 -13.31 -2.99
N THR A 38 -0.58 -13.28 -1.76
CA THR A 38 -1.38 -13.02 -0.56
C THR A 38 -0.63 -12.03 0.32
N PHE A 39 -1.32 -11.00 0.80
CA PHE A 39 -0.74 -10.12 1.81
C PHE A 39 -0.60 -10.88 3.12
N ALA A 40 0.59 -10.88 3.68
CA ALA A 40 0.89 -11.52 4.96
C ALA A 40 1.04 -10.43 6.01
N LEU A 41 0.07 -10.33 6.89
CA LEU A 41 0.02 -9.34 7.95
C LEU A 41 0.29 -10.05 9.28
N SER A 42 1.36 -9.68 9.96
CA SER A 42 1.67 -10.18 11.30
C SER A 42 1.43 -9.06 12.30
N VAL A 43 0.74 -9.40 13.39
CA VAL A 43 0.37 -8.44 14.43
C VAL A 43 1.09 -8.82 15.72
N GLY A 44 1.71 -7.83 16.36
CA GLY A 44 2.35 -8.03 17.65
C GLY A 44 1.36 -8.15 18.79
N SER A 45 1.88 -8.44 19.98
CA SER A 45 1.09 -8.51 21.20
C SER A 45 0.69 -7.13 21.73
N ALA A 46 1.32 -6.07 21.28
CA ALA A 46 0.97 -4.71 21.68
C ALA A 46 -0.30 -4.26 20.96
N ASP A 47 -1.15 -3.54 21.69
CA ASP A 47 -2.43 -3.04 21.15
C ASP A 47 -2.24 -1.76 20.34
N ILE A 48 -1.39 -1.83 19.32
CA ILE A 48 -1.25 -0.70 18.38
C ILE A 48 -2.32 -0.87 17.31
N PRO A 49 -3.24 0.12 17.17
CA PRO A 49 -4.33 0.00 16.22
C PRO A 49 -3.84 -0.11 14.79
N ILE A 50 -4.51 -0.97 14.02
CA ILE A 50 -4.31 -1.07 12.59
C ILE A 50 -5.61 -0.60 11.94
N SER A 51 -5.51 0.38 11.05
CA SER A 51 -6.65 0.99 10.38
C SER A 51 -6.42 1.05 8.89
N VAL A 52 -7.49 0.89 8.12
CA VAL A 52 -7.47 1.20 6.69
C VAL A 52 -8.00 2.61 6.53
N LEU A 53 -7.18 3.50 6.02
CA LEU A 53 -7.50 4.92 5.89
C LEU A 53 -8.25 5.25 4.60
N ASP A 54 -7.99 4.52 3.53
CA ASP A 54 -8.60 4.76 2.24
C ASP A 54 -8.58 3.48 1.41
N VAL A 55 -9.64 3.25 0.64
CA VAL A 55 -9.76 2.11 -0.28
C VAL A 55 -10.22 2.64 -1.63
N GLN A 56 -9.42 2.36 -2.67
CA GLN A 56 -9.75 2.71 -4.05
C GLN A 56 -9.90 1.42 -4.86
N ALA A 57 -11.11 0.88 -4.88
CA ALA A 57 -11.38 -0.42 -5.46
C ALA A 57 -11.02 -0.51 -6.94
N ARG A 58 -11.33 0.52 -7.72
CA ARG A 58 -11.01 0.55 -9.15
C ARG A 58 -9.52 0.54 -9.43
N GLN A 59 -8.74 1.23 -8.60
CA GLN A 59 -7.30 1.27 -8.71
C GLN A 59 -6.64 0.06 -8.07
N ARG A 60 -7.41 -0.72 -7.30
CA ARG A 60 -6.93 -1.88 -6.55
C ARG A 60 -5.82 -1.48 -5.58
N HIS A 61 -6.07 -0.41 -4.83
CA HIS A 61 -5.13 0.15 -3.85
C HIS A 61 -5.85 0.47 -2.55
N LEU A 62 -5.17 0.31 -1.44
CA LEU A 62 -5.61 0.82 -0.14
C LEU A 62 -4.44 1.35 0.67
N VAL A 63 -4.75 2.21 1.63
CA VAL A 63 -3.77 2.75 2.57
C VAL A 63 -4.07 2.18 3.95
N LEU A 64 -3.05 1.58 4.55
CA LEU A 64 -3.13 0.97 5.88
C LEU A 64 -2.21 1.72 6.83
N GLN A 65 -2.66 1.94 8.05
CA GLN A 65 -1.86 2.60 9.07
C GLN A 65 -1.74 1.69 10.30
N GLN A 66 -0.54 1.59 10.83
CA GLN A 66 -0.25 0.89 12.07
C GLN A 66 0.56 1.84 12.96
N GLY A 67 -0.09 2.40 13.98
CA GLY A 67 0.54 3.43 14.78
C GLY A 67 0.89 4.66 13.93
N SER A 68 2.17 5.02 13.90
CA SER A 68 2.68 6.13 13.08
C SER A 68 3.16 5.69 11.70
N HIS A 69 3.09 4.38 11.40
CA HIS A 69 3.55 3.83 10.12
C HIS A 69 2.41 3.73 9.13
N THR A 70 2.64 4.18 7.91
CA THR A 70 1.65 4.15 6.84
C THR A 70 2.17 3.31 5.68
N PHE A 71 1.28 2.50 5.11
CA PHE A 71 1.64 1.59 4.01
C PHE A 71 0.63 1.73 2.88
N LEU A 72 1.14 1.70 1.65
CA LEU A 72 0.31 1.56 0.46
C LEU A 72 0.33 0.12 0.03
N CYS A 73 -0.85 -0.50 -0.06
CA CYS A 73 -1.03 -1.86 -0.56
C CYS A 73 -1.81 -1.79 -1.85
N GLY A 74 -1.33 -2.47 -2.88
CA GLY A 74 -2.01 -2.40 -4.16
C GLY A 74 -1.52 -3.39 -5.18
N HIS A 75 -2.11 -3.30 -6.38
CA HIS A 75 -1.73 -4.09 -7.53
C HIS A 75 -1.26 -3.16 -8.64
N ASP A 76 -0.08 -3.41 -9.14
CA ASP A 76 0.47 -2.72 -10.31
C ASP A 76 0.35 -3.62 -11.55
N GLU A 77 1.10 -3.29 -12.60
CA GLU A 77 1.05 -4.03 -13.86
C GLU A 77 1.53 -5.48 -13.72
N ARG A 78 2.29 -5.80 -12.68
CA ARG A 78 2.89 -7.11 -12.50
C ARG A 78 2.20 -7.94 -11.42
N ASP A 79 2.04 -7.38 -10.22
CA ASP A 79 1.58 -8.14 -9.06
C ASP A 79 1.17 -7.23 -7.92
N TRP A 80 0.77 -7.82 -6.82
CA TRP A 80 0.49 -7.12 -5.58
C TRP A 80 1.77 -6.63 -4.93
N PHE A 81 1.69 -5.50 -4.26
CA PHE A 81 2.83 -4.92 -3.54
C PHE A 81 2.38 -4.26 -2.24
N ALA A 82 3.30 -4.14 -1.29
CA ALA A 82 3.15 -3.34 -0.08
C ALA A 82 4.36 -2.43 0.03
N ALA A 83 4.14 -1.13 0.18
CA ALA A 83 5.21 -0.15 0.25
C ALA A 83 5.03 0.73 1.48
N ALA A 84 6.11 0.91 2.25
CA ALA A 84 6.11 1.84 3.36
C ALA A 84 6.10 3.27 2.83
N VAL A 85 5.13 4.05 3.27
CA VAL A 85 5.02 5.46 2.88
C VAL A 85 5.97 6.26 3.79
N PRO A 86 6.82 7.14 3.21
CA PRO A 86 7.67 7.98 4.03
C PRO A 86 6.84 8.77 5.06
N ASN A 87 7.44 9.03 6.21
CA ASN A 87 6.77 9.72 7.31
C ASN A 87 6.47 11.17 6.91
N THR A 88 5.39 11.34 6.18
CA THR A 88 4.90 12.66 5.72
C THR A 88 3.58 12.92 6.44
N GLU A 89 3.48 14.03 7.09
CA GLU A 89 2.24 14.43 7.75
C GLU A 89 1.09 14.50 6.75
N GLY A 90 -0.07 14.00 7.16
CA GLY A 90 -1.30 14.16 6.41
C GLY A 90 -1.54 13.17 5.29
N VAL A 91 -0.74 12.12 5.18
CA VAL A 91 -1.03 11.06 4.19
C VAL A 91 -2.16 10.18 4.74
N THR A 92 -3.36 10.36 4.19
CA THR A 92 -4.55 9.61 4.60
C THR A 92 -5.31 9.02 3.41
N SER A 93 -4.77 9.14 2.20
CA SER A 93 -5.43 8.67 0.99
C SER A 93 -4.48 7.91 0.10
N VAL A 94 -5.03 7.09 -0.79
CA VAL A 94 -4.25 6.38 -1.82
C VAL A 94 -3.49 7.39 -2.68
N ARG A 95 -4.15 8.45 -3.10
CA ARG A 95 -3.51 9.48 -3.92
C ARG A 95 -2.33 10.13 -3.21
N GLY A 96 -2.50 10.49 -1.94
CA GLY A 96 -1.45 11.08 -1.14
C GLY A 96 -0.27 10.13 -0.93
N ALA A 97 -0.56 8.85 -0.68
CA ALA A 97 0.46 7.83 -0.53
C ALA A 97 1.26 7.64 -1.82
N MET A 98 0.57 7.60 -2.97
CA MET A 98 1.22 7.48 -4.27
C MET A 98 2.14 8.66 -4.56
N GLU A 99 1.71 9.87 -4.23
CA GLU A 99 2.55 11.07 -4.38
C GLU A 99 3.78 11.01 -3.46
N ALA A 100 3.60 10.59 -2.21
CA ALA A 100 4.70 10.51 -1.25
C ALA A 100 5.76 9.47 -1.65
N LEU A 101 5.36 8.43 -2.36
CA LEU A 101 6.27 7.36 -2.80
C LEU A 101 7.00 7.69 -4.10
N LYS A 102 6.60 8.73 -4.82
CA LYS A 102 7.32 9.12 -6.04
C LYS A 102 8.70 9.66 -5.72
N PRO A 103 9.74 9.26 -6.45
CA PRO A 103 11.04 9.93 -6.35
C PRO A 103 10.90 11.41 -6.67
N PRO A 104 11.63 12.29 -5.98
CA PRO A 104 11.53 13.74 -6.22
C PRO A 104 11.77 14.14 -7.68
N ALA A 105 12.68 13.48 -8.36
CA ALA A 105 12.97 13.75 -9.77
C ALA A 105 11.78 13.45 -10.67
N VAL A 106 11.01 12.39 -10.36
CA VAL A 106 9.81 12.03 -11.12
C VAL A 106 8.74 13.09 -10.94
N ARG A 107 8.52 13.53 -9.70
CA ARG A 107 7.52 14.57 -9.40
C ARG A 107 7.85 15.89 -10.13
N LEU A 108 9.10 16.29 -10.07
CA LEU A 108 9.56 17.52 -10.70
C LEU A 108 9.38 17.45 -12.22
N ALA A 109 9.81 16.34 -12.83
CA ALA A 109 9.68 16.15 -14.28
C ALA A 109 8.23 16.17 -14.73
N GLN A 110 7.33 15.54 -13.98
CA GLN A 110 5.89 15.53 -14.29
C GLN A 110 5.30 16.92 -14.23
N THR A 111 5.69 17.73 -13.25
CA THR A 111 5.21 19.10 -13.09
C THR A 111 5.72 19.98 -14.21
N GLN A 112 7.00 19.96 -14.49
CA GLN A 112 7.63 20.83 -15.49
C GLN A 112 7.18 20.51 -16.91
N LYS A 113 7.01 19.22 -17.22
CA LYS A 113 6.62 18.79 -18.57
C LYS A 113 5.13 18.82 -18.81
N ARG A 114 4.33 19.19 -17.82
CA ARG A 114 2.87 19.18 -17.89
C ARG A 114 2.34 17.85 -18.43
N VAL A 115 2.84 16.76 -17.90
CA VAL A 115 2.48 15.42 -18.34
C VAL A 115 1.01 15.15 -18.03
N LYS A 116 0.29 14.59 -19.01
CA LYS A 116 -1.13 14.23 -18.82
C LYS A 116 -1.28 13.29 -17.63
N ARG A 117 -2.44 13.41 -16.94
CA ARG A 117 -2.74 12.65 -15.74
C ARG A 117 -2.50 11.12 -15.92
N GLN A 118 -2.92 10.58 -17.06
CA GLN A 118 -2.73 9.14 -17.36
C GLN A 118 -1.25 8.75 -17.42
N ARG A 119 -0.42 9.58 -18.02
CA ARG A 119 1.03 9.34 -18.08
C ARG A 119 1.66 9.44 -16.70
N ARG A 120 1.20 10.38 -15.87
CA ARG A 120 1.66 10.48 -14.49
C ARG A 120 1.36 9.21 -13.71
N ASN A 121 0.17 8.64 -13.87
CA ASN A 121 -0.21 7.41 -13.20
C ASN A 121 0.67 6.23 -13.63
N ARG A 122 0.97 6.10 -14.91
CA ARG A 122 1.89 5.04 -15.39
C ARG A 122 3.28 5.19 -14.78
N ARG A 123 3.81 6.40 -14.73
CA ARG A 123 5.13 6.65 -14.13
C ARG A 123 5.13 6.37 -12.65
N ARG A 124 4.05 6.66 -11.95
CA ARG A 124 3.93 6.33 -10.54
C ARG A 124 3.99 4.82 -10.33
N ASN A 125 3.27 4.05 -11.14
CA ASN A 125 3.28 2.60 -11.03
C ASN A 125 4.68 2.04 -11.25
N ALA A 126 5.41 2.53 -12.23
CA ALA A 126 6.78 2.12 -12.48
C ALA A 126 7.69 2.45 -11.30
N ALA A 127 7.54 3.64 -10.70
CA ALA A 127 8.31 4.03 -9.52
C ALA A 127 7.98 3.16 -8.32
N PHE A 128 6.72 2.83 -8.12
CA PHE A 128 6.27 1.98 -7.02
C PHE A 128 6.81 0.56 -7.12
N ILE A 129 6.87 -0.01 -8.31
CA ILE A 129 7.45 -1.34 -8.52
C ILE A 129 8.88 -1.38 -7.98
N ARG A 130 9.66 -0.36 -8.25
CA ARG A 130 11.05 -0.28 -7.79
C ARG A 130 11.15 -0.11 -6.28
N GLN A 131 10.25 0.64 -5.69
CA GLN A 131 10.30 0.94 -4.26
C GLN A 131 9.63 -0.11 -3.41
N GLY A 132 8.64 -0.82 -3.95
CA GLY A 132 7.91 -1.87 -3.26
C GLY A 132 8.69 -3.18 -3.16
N GLU A 133 9.74 -3.32 -3.90
CA GLU A 133 10.61 -4.47 -3.82
C GLU A 133 11.59 -4.32 -2.65
#